data_4448b6a7ee791aa66e782209601c1603
#
_entry.id   4448b6a7ee791aa66e782209601c1603
#
_cell.length_a   1.000
_cell.length_b   1.000
_cell.length_c   1.000
_cell.angle_alpha   90.00
_cell.angle_beta   90.00
_cell.angle_gamma   90.00
#
_symmetry.space_group_name_H-M   'P 1'
#
loop_
_entity.id
_entity.type
_entity.pdbx_description
1 polymer ?
#
loop_
_entity_poly.entity_id
_entity_poly.type
_entity_poly.pdbx_seq_one_letter_code
_entity_poly.pdbx_strand_id
1 'polypeptide(L)'
;MSYEQTLYKIIPDVVNSKILKKNNRFKKWEYGYNKDYDFIVISKNGTIGEIYEIQNLRIALPAESKSFKRSEKKEEQYWEAVEYAKELSKIKNVFDWDKYPEEFKEKYYDYIDNEFQRRDEGYWFYNSGTPVYITGSHYMYLQWTKIDVGKPDYRESNRLFYIFWEACKADKRCYGICYLKNRRSGFSFMASSELVNQATITSDGRYGVLSKTGGDAKKMFTDKVVP
;
A
#
# COMPACT_ATOMS: atom_id res chain seq x y z
N MET A 1 17.32 -11.63 20.27
CA MET A 1 16.13 -11.13 19.55
C MET A 1 16.64 -10.22 18.46
N SER A 2 16.27 -10.49 17.21
CA SER A 2 16.64 -9.60 16.10
C SER A 2 15.89 -8.27 16.26
N TYR A 3 16.48 -7.19 15.78
CA TYR A 3 15.87 -5.83 15.82
C TYR A 3 14.47 -5.80 15.21
N GLU A 4 14.20 -6.66 14.23
CA GLU A 4 12.91 -6.79 13.57
C GLU A 4 11.78 -7.32 14.48
N GLN A 5 12.12 -8.19 15.46
CA GLN A 5 11.12 -8.75 16.40
C GLN A 5 10.59 -7.72 17.42
N THR A 6 11.20 -6.53 17.50
CA THR A 6 10.73 -5.45 18.40
C THR A 6 9.80 -4.45 17.71
N LEU A 7 9.70 -4.48 16.35
CA LEU A 7 8.91 -3.50 15.60
C LEU A 7 7.41 -3.83 15.54
N TYR A 8 7.06 -5.10 15.61
CA TYR A 8 5.66 -5.55 15.63
C TYR A 8 5.54 -6.93 16.29
N LYS A 9 4.31 -7.25 16.70
CA LYS A 9 3.95 -8.55 17.24
C LYS A 9 2.78 -9.11 16.48
N ILE A 10 2.89 -10.35 16.01
CA ILE A 10 1.76 -11.10 15.46
C ILE A 10 0.96 -11.65 16.65
N ILE A 11 -0.36 -11.46 16.62
CA ILE A 11 -1.28 -11.95 17.66
C ILE A 11 -2.01 -13.20 17.13
N PRO A 12 -1.47 -14.40 17.36
CA PRO A 12 -2.02 -15.62 16.78
C PRO A 12 -3.39 -16.00 17.34
N ASP A 13 -3.65 -15.67 18.61
CA ASP A 13 -4.85 -16.12 19.31
C ASP A 13 -6.14 -15.48 18.79
N VAL A 14 -6.07 -14.27 18.24
CA VAL A 14 -7.23 -13.60 17.65
C VAL A 14 -7.58 -14.21 16.30
N VAL A 15 -6.58 -14.51 15.47
CA VAL A 15 -6.76 -15.14 14.15
C VAL A 15 -7.25 -16.59 14.29
N ASN A 16 -6.74 -17.30 15.32
CA ASN A 16 -7.08 -18.70 15.60
C ASN A 16 -8.34 -18.87 16.45
N SER A 17 -8.96 -17.77 16.93
CA SER A 17 -10.18 -17.89 17.72
C SER A 17 -11.27 -18.61 16.93
N LYS A 18 -12.00 -19.52 17.58
CA LYS A 18 -13.16 -20.22 16.98
C LYS A 18 -14.20 -19.23 16.43
N ILE A 19 -14.25 -18.03 16.98
CA ILE A 19 -15.16 -16.95 16.62
C ILE A 19 -14.78 -16.38 15.25
N LEU A 20 -13.50 -16.07 15.01
CA LEU A 20 -13.04 -15.62 13.70
C LEU A 20 -13.16 -16.71 12.65
N LYS A 21 -12.82 -17.96 12.98
CA LYS A 21 -12.99 -19.10 12.08
C LYS A 21 -14.45 -19.40 11.73
N LYS A 22 -15.37 -19.25 12.68
CA LYS A 22 -16.80 -19.45 12.46
C LYS A 22 -17.45 -18.34 11.64
N ASN A 23 -17.01 -17.11 11.81
CA ASN A 23 -17.53 -15.93 11.09
C ASN A 23 -16.82 -15.69 9.74
N ASN A 24 -15.57 -16.13 9.58
CA ASN A 24 -14.77 -15.89 8.38
C ASN A 24 -15.27 -16.58 7.11
N ARG A 25 -16.15 -17.58 7.22
CA ARG A 25 -16.67 -18.28 6.04
C ARG A 25 -17.72 -17.50 5.27
N PHE A 26 -18.37 -16.49 5.90
CA PHE A 26 -19.53 -15.82 5.32
C PHE A 26 -19.64 -14.31 5.61
N LYS A 27 -18.78 -13.73 6.44
CA LYS A 27 -18.88 -12.32 6.82
C LYS A 27 -17.69 -11.54 6.26
N LYS A 28 -17.98 -10.58 5.40
CA LYS A 28 -17.01 -9.54 5.06
C LYS A 28 -16.86 -8.60 6.26
N TRP A 29 -15.63 -8.29 6.62
CA TRP A 29 -15.30 -7.33 7.65
C TRP A 29 -15.35 -5.92 7.06
N GLU A 30 -15.89 -4.99 7.83
CA GLU A 30 -15.93 -3.59 7.43
C GLU A 30 -14.55 -2.95 7.64
N TYR A 31 -14.12 -2.17 6.66
CA TYR A 31 -12.90 -1.37 6.74
C TYR A 31 -13.04 -0.34 7.86
N GLY A 32 -12.05 -0.28 8.75
CA GLY A 32 -12.04 0.65 9.87
C GLY A 32 -11.93 -0.01 11.25
N TYR A 33 -12.14 0.78 12.29
CA TYR A 33 -12.05 0.30 13.66
C TYR A 33 -13.24 -0.59 14.04
N ASN A 34 -12.94 -1.79 14.48
CA ASN A 34 -13.92 -2.74 15.02
C ASN A 34 -13.88 -2.73 16.55
N LYS A 35 -14.91 -2.16 17.17
CA LYS A 35 -15.00 -2.00 18.62
C LYS A 35 -15.22 -3.31 19.38
N ASP A 36 -15.83 -4.32 18.76
CA ASP A 36 -16.18 -5.58 19.42
C ASP A 36 -14.94 -6.46 19.64
N TYR A 37 -13.94 -6.29 18.79
CA TYR A 37 -12.70 -7.08 18.82
C TYR A 37 -11.45 -6.24 19.07
N ASP A 38 -11.59 -4.92 19.18
CA ASP A 38 -10.52 -3.97 19.43
C ASP A 38 -9.35 -4.09 18.44
N PHE A 39 -9.66 -4.07 17.16
CA PHE A 39 -8.67 -3.97 16.09
C PHE A 39 -9.16 -3.11 14.92
N ILE A 40 -8.21 -2.67 14.10
CA ILE A 40 -8.48 -1.87 12.90
C ILE A 40 -8.35 -2.78 11.68
N VAL A 41 -9.40 -2.87 10.88
CA VAL A 41 -9.42 -3.61 9.61
C VAL A 41 -8.92 -2.72 8.51
N ILE A 42 -7.80 -3.07 7.89
CA ILE A 42 -7.24 -2.36 6.71
C ILE A 42 -7.54 -3.07 5.40
N SER A 43 -8.26 -4.16 5.46
CA SER A 43 -8.68 -4.95 4.30
C SER A 43 -9.90 -4.33 3.63
N LYS A 44 -9.73 -3.82 2.42
CA LYS A 44 -10.84 -3.25 1.64
C LYS A 44 -11.73 -4.32 1.01
N ASN A 45 -11.20 -5.50 0.74
CA ASN A 45 -11.97 -6.64 0.24
C ASN A 45 -12.75 -7.40 1.35
N GLY A 46 -12.60 -6.97 2.60
CA GLY A 46 -13.34 -7.52 3.75
C GLY A 46 -12.83 -8.87 4.26
N THR A 47 -11.67 -9.34 3.81
CA THR A 47 -11.03 -10.55 4.34
C THR A 47 -10.07 -10.20 5.47
N ILE A 48 -9.87 -11.07 6.44
CA ILE A 48 -8.88 -10.92 7.50
C ILE A 48 -7.95 -12.13 7.51
N GLY A 49 -6.65 -11.87 7.52
CA GLY A 49 -5.59 -12.84 7.72
C GLY A 49 -4.95 -12.67 9.10
N GLU A 50 -3.74 -12.15 9.13
CA GLU A 50 -2.96 -11.94 10.36
C GLU A 50 -3.33 -10.62 11.04
N ILE A 51 -3.20 -10.58 12.36
CA ILE A 51 -3.33 -9.36 13.15
C ILE A 51 -1.96 -8.95 13.68
N TYR A 52 -1.54 -7.75 13.33
CA TYR A 52 -0.31 -7.13 13.81
C TYR A 52 -0.61 -6.16 14.96
N GLU A 53 0.27 -6.13 15.93
CA GLU A 53 0.32 -5.07 16.94
C GLU A 53 1.50 -4.16 16.63
N ILE A 54 1.21 -2.92 16.22
CA ILE A 54 2.19 -1.89 15.88
C ILE A 54 1.84 -0.65 16.71
N GLN A 55 2.77 -0.16 17.52
CA GLN A 55 2.54 1.04 18.36
C GLN A 55 1.24 0.94 19.20
N ASN A 56 1.00 -0.22 19.79
CA ASN A 56 -0.21 -0.54 20.58
C ASN A 56 -1.53 -0.54 19.77
N LEU A 57 -1.48 -0.42 18.46
CA LEU A 57 -2.64 -0.63 17.59
C LEU A 57 -2.66 -2.06 17.08
N ARG A 58 -3.79 -2.72 17.23
CA ARG A 58 -4.06 -4.03 16.61
C ARG A 58 -4.61 -3.81 15.22
N ILE A 59 -3.91 -4.31 14.23
CA ILE A 59 -4.21 -4.06 12.80
C ILE A 59 -4.44 -5.38 12.11
N ALA A 60 -5.64 -5.58 11.59
CA ALA A 60 -6.00 -6.76 10.84
C ALA A 60 -5.66 -6.59 9.37
N LEU A 61 -4.68 -7.36 8.90
CA LEU A 61 -4.27 -7.40 7.50
C LEU A 61 -5.26 -8.22 6.66
N PRO A 62 -5.34 -8.00 5.34
CA PRO A 62 -6.09 -8.85 4.43
C PRO A 62 -5.62 -10.31 4.51
N ALA A 63 -6.52 -11.25 4.30
CA ALA A 63 -6.13 -12.64 4.08
C ALA A 63 -5.30 -12.77 2.80
N GLU A 64 -4.39 -13.73 2.80
CA GLU A 64 -3.59 -14.02 1.63
C GLU A 64 -4.50 -14.36 0.44
N SER A 65 -4.38 -13.57 -0.63
CA SER A 65 -5.18 -13.78 -1.83
C SER A 65 -4.56 -14.85 -2.72
N LYS A 66 -5.39 -15.82 -3.13
CA LYS A 66 -5.02 -16.83 -4.12
C LYS A 66 -4.97 -16.28 -5.56
N SER A 67 -5.54 -15.09 -5.79
CA SER A 67 -5.62 -14.48 -7.13
C SER A 67 -4.30 -13.92 -7.63
N PHE A 68 -3.34 -13.65 -6.73
CA PHE A 68 -2.02 -13.22 -7.16
C PHE A 68 -1.19 -14.44 -7.55
N LYS A 69 -0.75 -14.47 -8.82
CA LYS A 69 0.11 -15.56 -9.30
C LYS A 69 1.39 -15.58 -8.47
N ARG A 70 1.59 -16.69 -7.77
CA ARG A 70 2.81 -16.95 -7.02
C ARG A 70 3.83 -17.53 -7.97
N SER A 71 5.06 -17.04 -7.93
CA SER A 71 6.15 -17.70 -8.63
C SER A 71 6.45 -19.06 -8.02
N GLU A 72 6.90 -20.00 -8.85
CA GLU A 72 7.34 -21.33 -8.42
C GLU A 72 8.63 -21.29 -7.59
N LYS A 73 9.48 -20.26 -7.79
CA LYS A 73 10.75 -20.07 -7.07
C LYS A 73 10.58 -19.18 -5.84
N LYS A 74 9.96 -19.72 -4.79
CA LYS A 74 9.61 -18.98 -3.58
C LYS A 74 10.81 -18.55 -2.73
N GLU A 75 11.88 -19.33 -2.70
CA GLU A 75 13.02 -19.16 -1.78
C GLU A 75 13.99 -18.05 -2.20
N GLU A 76 14.05 -17.75 -3.49
CA GLU A 76 14.95 -16.75 -4.07
C GLU A 76 14.23 -15.44 -4.45
N GLN A 77 12.95 -15.32 -4.09
CA GLN A 77 12.16 -14.16 -4.49
C GLN A 77 12.26 -13.02 -3.50
N TYR A 78 12.49 -11.85 -4.07
CA TYR A 78 12.42 -10.56 -3.41
C TYR A 78 11.41 -9.68 -4.13
N TRP A 79 11.24 -8.44 -3.66
CA TRP A 79 10.44 -7.49 -4.38
C TRP A 79 11.02 -7.21 -5.77
N GLU A 80 10.22 -7.45 -6.77
CA GLU A 80 10.47 -7.02 -8.14
C GLU A 80 9.27 -6.20 -8.62
N ALA A 81 9.57 -5.09 -9.32
CA ALA A 81 8.51 -4.28 -9.90
C ALA A 81 7.72 -5.12 -10.92
N VAL A 82 6.40 -5.03 -10.85
CA VAL A 82 5.52 -5.67 -11.82
C VAL A 82 5.83 -5.10 -13.20
N GLU A 83 5.90 -5.95 -14.21
CA GLU A 83 6.14 -5.50 -15.58
C GLU A 83 5.02 -4.57 -16.03
N TYR A 84 5.37 -3.38 -16.52
CA TYR A 84 4.40 -2.44 -17.02
C TYR A 84 4.31 -2.48 -18.56
N ALA A 85 3.13 -2.18 -19.07
CA ALA A 85 2.90 -2.15 -20.51
C ALA A 85 3.59 -0.92 -21.13
N LYS A 86 4.75 -1.14 -21.73
CA LYS A 86 5.59 -0.08 -22.34
C LYS A 86 4.85 0.74 -23.39
N GLU A 87 3.87 0.14 -24.07
CA GLU A 87 3.06 0.84 -25.07
C GLU A 87 2.21 1.95 -24.43
N LEU A 88 1.72 1.76 -23.20
CA LEU A 88 0.96 2.78 -22.48
C LEU A 88 1.80 4.01 -22.16
N SER A 89 3.11 3.88 -22.00
CA SER A 89 4.01 5.02 -21.75
C SER A 89 4.12 6.00 -22.94
N LYS A 90 3.67 5.59 -24.11
CA LYS A 90 3.61 6.44 -25.32
C LYS A 90 2.44 7.42 -25.27
N ILE A 91 1.44 7.15 -24.44
CA ILE A 91 0.28 8.02 -24.25
C ILE A 91 0.71 9.17 -23.35
N LYS A 92 0.97 10.32 -23.93
CA LYS A 92 1.48 11.50 -23.20
C LYS A 92 0.38 12.28 -22.48
N ASN A 93 -0.86 12.12 -22.91
CA ASN A 93 -2.00 12.86 -22.36
C ASN A 93 -3.15 11.89 -22.11
N VAL A 94 -3.72 11.93 -20.92
CA VAL A 94 -4.88 11.10 -20.53
C VAL A 94 -6.06 11.31 -21.48
N PHE A 95 -6.27 12.53 -21.97
CA PHE A 95 -7.31 12.83 -22.95
C PHE A 95 -7.07 12.20 -24.33
N ASP A 96 -5.89 11.70 -24.61
CA ASP A 96 -5.60 10.98 -25.84
C ASP A 96 -6.09 9.52 -25.80
N TRP A 97 -6.43 9.01 -24.61
CA TRP A 97 -6.97 7.66 -24.45
C TRP A 97 -8.21 7.42 -25.32
N ASP A 98 -9.11 8.37 -25.39
CA ASP A 98 -10.34 8.28 -26.16
C ASP A 98 -10.10 8.21 -27.68
N LYS A 99 -8.92 8.65 -28.13
CA LYS A 99 -8.53 8.64 -29.56
C LYS A 99 -7.99 7.26 -30.00
N TYR A 100 -7.68 6.37 -29.07
CA TYR A 100 -7.16 5.04 -29.40
C TYR A 100 -8.30 4.10 -29.82
N PRO A 101 -8.03 3.16 -30.76
CA PRO A 101 -9.01 2.15 -31.15
C PRO A 101 -9.48 1.29 -29.96
N GLU A 102 -10.74 0.84 -30.01
CA GLU A 102 -11.30 -0.01 -28.94
C GLU A 102 -10.48 -1.29 -28.70
N GLU A 103 -9.99 -1.93 -29.75
CA GLU A 103 -9.12 -3.11 -29.65
C GLU A 103 -7.85 -2.86 -28.84
N PHE A 104 -7.27 -1.64 -28.94
CA PHE A 104 -6.13 -1.24 -28.14
C PHE A 104 -6.52 -1.04 -26.68
N LYS A 105 -7.67 -0.42 -26.42
CA LYS A 105 -8.19 -0.19 -25.08
C LYS A 105 -8.51 -1.51 -24.38
N GLU A 106 -9.24 -2.41 -25.05
CA GLU A 106 -9.59 -3.74 -24.53
C GLU A 106 -8.36 -4.55 -24.14
N LYS A 107 -7.29 -4.49 -24.94
CA LYS A 107 -6.01 -5.15 -24.63
C LYS A 107 -5.43 -4.76 -23.27
N TYR A 108 -5.69 -3.53 -22.82
CA TYR A 108 -5.08 -2.99 -21.59
C TYR A 108 -6.06 -2.79 -20.44
N TYR A 109 -7.36 -3.01 -20.61
CA TYR A 109 -8.33 -2.84 -19.52
C TYR A 109 -7.98 -3.67 -18.29
N ASP A 110 -7.73 -4.96 -18.45
CA ASP A 110 -7.37 -5.85 -17.33
C ASP A 110 -6.08 -5.41 -16.66
N TYR A 111 -5.12 -4.94 -17.43
CA TYR A 111 -3.86 -4.43 -16.87
C TYR A 111 -4.09 -3.19 -16.02
N ILE A 112 -4.84 -2.22 -16.54
CA ILE A 112 -5.14 -0.96 -15.87
C ILE A 112 -5.97 -1.22 -14.60
N ASP A 113 -7.01 -2.04 -14.70
CA ASP A 113 -7.88 -2.39 -13.58
C ASP A 113 -7.10 -3.09 -12.46
N ASN A 114 -6.27 -4.07 -12.81
CA ASN A 114 -5.38 -4.73 -11.86
C ASN A 114 -4.40 -3.77 -11.18
N GLU A 115 -3.87 -2.78 -11.90
CA GLU A 115 -2.98 -1.78 -11.30
C GLU A 115 -3.71 -0.88 -10.30
N PHE A 116 -4.92 -0.42 -10.63
CA PHE A 116 -5.74 0.34 -9.71
C PHE A 116 -6.15 -0.49 -8.48
N GLN A 117 -6.51 -1.76 -8.68
CA GLN A 117 -6.83 -2.66 -7.58
C GLN A 117 -5.63 -2.86 -6.65
N ARG A 118 -4.41 -3.07 -7.17
CA ARG A 118 -3.19 -3.18 -6.35
C ARG A 118 -2.90 -1.90 -5.55
N ARG A 119 -3.15 -0.75 -6.15
CA ARG A 119 -2.95 0.56 -5.51
C ARG A 119 -4.01 0.87 -4.46
N ASP A 120 -5.17 0.27 -4.54
CA ASP A 120 -6.25 0.41 -3.57
C ASP A 120 -6.22 -0.66 -2.48
N GLU A 121 -6.20 -1.94 -2.85
CA GLU A 121 -6.30 -3.07 -1.93
C GLU A 121 -4.96 -3.56 -1.39
N GLY A 122 -3.87 -3.22 -2.05
CA GLY A 122 -2.53 -3.73 -1.75
C GLY A 122 -2.17 -4.98 -2.56
N TYR A 123 -1.01 -5.55 -2.23
CA TYR A 123 -0.42 -6.62 -3.01
C TYR A 123 0.30 -7.64 -2.12
N TRP A 124 0.23 -8.92 -2.50
CA TRP A 124 0.97 -10.00 -1.87
C TRP A 124 2.13 -10.45 -2.76
N PHE A 125 3.30 -10.61 -2.19
CA PHE A 125 4.46 -11.18 -2.89
C PHE A 125 5.27 -12.07 -1.94
N TYR A 126 6.21 -12.83 -2.48
CA TYR A 126 7.15 -13.60 -1.68
C TYR A 126 8.41 -12.78 -1.42
N ASN A 127 8.80 -12.66 -0.16
CA ASN A 127 10.08 -12.09 0.24
C ASN A 127 10.87 -13.18 0.96
N SER A 128 11.91 -13.69 0.30
CA SER A 128 12.71 -14.81 0.82
C SER A 128 11.88 -16.00 1.30
N GLY A 129 10.98 -16.47 0.45
CA GLY A 129 10.11 -17.62 0.75
C GLY A 129 8.89 -17.35 1.62
N THR A 130 8.80 -16.18 2.24
CA THR A 130 7.69 -15.79 3.12
C THR A 130 6.68 -14.93 2.37
N PRO A 131 5.38 -15.26 2.40
CA PRO A 131 4.35 -14.38 1.83
C PRO A 131 4.25 -13.08 2.64
N VAL A 132 4.31 -11.95 1.95
CA VAL A 132 4.31 -10.63 2.55
C VAL A 132 3.24 -9.77 1.90
N TYR A 133 2.43 -9.13 2.72
CA TYR A 133 1.47 -8.13 2.30
C TYR A 133 2.08 -6.72 2.34
N ILE A 134 1.87 -5.96 1.28
CA ILE A 134 2.12 -4.51 1.23
C ILE A 134 0.82 -3.77 0.92
N THR A 135 0.60 -2.65 1.58
CA THR A 135 -0.58 -1.79 1.33
C THR A 135 -0.51 -1.17 -0.06
N GLY A 136 -1.63 -0.70 -0.57
CA GLY A 136 -1.67 -0.04 -1.88
C GLY A 136 -0.75 1.17 -1.98
N SER A 137 -0.62 1.94 -0.91
CA SER A 137 0.33 3.07 -0.81
C SER A 137 1.78 2.61 -0.87
N HIS A 138 2.12 1.48 -0.23
CA HIS A 138 3.46 0.90 -0.33
C HIS A 138 3.72 0.32 -1.71
N TYR A 139 2.72 -0.33 -2.33
CA TYR A 139 2.81 -0.78 -3.71
C TYR A 139 3.09 0.38 -4.67
N MET A 140 2.35 1.50 -4.55
CA MET A 140 2.60 2.71 -5.33
C MET A 140 4.03 3.22 -5.16
N TYR A 141 4.53 3.25 -3.93
CA TYR A 141 5.90 3.68 -3.64
C TYR A 141 6.94 2.80 -4.31
N LEU A 142 6.82 1.48 -4.22
CA LEU A 142 7.78 0.53 -4.80
C LEU A 142 7.68 0.42 -6.32
N GLN A 143 6.45 0.45 -6.85
CA GLN A 143 6.17 0.22 -8.26
C GLN A 143 6.39 1.46 -9.12
N TRP A 144 5.89 2.60 -8.68
CA TRP A 144 5.76 3.78 -9.52
C TRP A 144 6.64 4.97 -9.12
N THR A 145 7.04 5.05 -7.85
CA THR A 145 7.87 6.17 -7.41
C THR A 145 9.31 6.02 -7.94
N LYS A 146 9.84 7.11 -8.40
CA LYS A 146 11.26 7.24 -8.76
C LYS A 146 11.95 8.07 -7.68
N ILE A 147 13.08 7.58 -7.19
CA ILE A 147 13.95 8.29 -6.25
C ILE A 147 15.26 8.62 -6.94
N ASP A 148 16.14 9.39 -6.28
CA ASP A 148 17.39 9.91 -6.87
C ASP A 148 18.28 8.80 -7.47
N VAL A 149 18.20 7.58 -6.94
CA VAL A 149 19.02 6.42 -7.36
C VAL A 149 18.24 5.37 -8.17
N GLY A 150 17.03 5.69 -8.62
CA GLY A 150 16.17 4.75 -9.37
C GLY A 150 14.87 4.45 -8.64
N LYS A 151 14.40 3.20 -8.69
CA LYS A 151 13.24 2.76 -7.90
C LYS A 151 13.65 2.44 -6.47
N PRO A 152 12.74 2.67 -5.48
CA PRO A 152 13.02 2.29 -4.10
C PRO A 152 13.03 0.77 -3.92
N ASP A 153 13.91 0.31 -3.03
CA ASP A 153 13.92 -1.08 -2.60
C ASP A 153 12.90 -1.34 -1.49
N TYR A 154 12.44 -2.59 -1.43
CA TYR A 154 11.62 -3.06 -0.31
C TYR A 154 12.40 -3.02 1.00
N ARG A 155 11.75 -2.48 2.03
CA ARG A 155 12.25 -2.48 3.42
C ARG A 155 11.11 -2.77 4.36
N GLU A 156 11.33 -3.68 5.31
CA GLU A 156 10.33 -4.06 6.29
C GLU A 156 9.87 -2.86 7.15
N SER A 157 10.80 -1.98 7.52
CA SER A 157 10.46 -0.74 8.25
C SER A 157 9.49 0.17 7.50
N ASN A 158 9.62 0.25 6.17
CA ASN A 158 8.70 1.02 5.33
C ASN A 158 7.33 0.30 5.26
N ARG A 159 7.32 -1.02 5.16
CA ARG A 159 6.10 -1.83 5.16
C ARG A 159 5.29 -1.60 6.43
N LEU A 160 5.93 -1.69 7.59
CA LEU A 160 5.28 -1.47 8.88
C LEU A 160 4.75 -0.04 9.02
N PHE A 161 5.50 0.94 8.53
CA PHE A 161 5.03 2.32 8.48
C PHE A 161 3.76 2.45 7.62
N TYR A 162 3.73 1.88 6.42
CA TYR A 162 2.57 1.97 5.56
C TYR A 162 1.35 1.18 6.09
N ILE A 163 1.56 0.06 6.77
CA ILE A 163 0.49 -0.66 7.48
C ILE A 163 -0.09 0.23 8.59
N PHE A 164 0.76 0.83 9.40
CA PHE A 164 0.34 1.76 10.45
C PHE A 164 -0.39 2.98 9.86
N TRP A 165 0.12 3.54 8.78
CA TRP A 165 -0.49 4.65 8.06
C TRP A 165 -1.88 4.30 7.56
N GLU A 166 -2.04 3.14 6.94
CA GLU A 166 -3.34 2.66 6.46
C GLU A 166 -4.33 2.45 7.62
N ALA A 167 -3.86 1.92 8.73
CA ALA A 167 -4.68 1.80 9.93
C ALA A 167 -5.14 3.16 10.47
N CYS A 168 -4.28 4.16 10.48
CA CYS A 168 -4.65 5.52 10.88
C CYS A 168 -5.67 6.16 9.93
N LYS A 169 -5.60 5.88 8.64
CA LYS A 169 -6.62 6.32 7.67
C LYS A 169 -7.96 5.61 7.88
N ALA A 170 -7.91 4.33 8.21
CA ALA A 170 -9.10 3.51 8.44
C ALA A 170 -9.82 3.86 9.75
N ASP A 171 -9.11 4.34 10.75
CA ASP A 171 -9.68 4.68 12.05
C ASP A 171 -10.16 6.14 12.10
N LYS A 172 -11.47 6.34 12.05
CA LYS A 172 -12.09 7.67 12.12
C LYS A 172 -11.79 8.47 13.40
N ARG A 173 -11.21 7.82 14.43
CA ARG A 173 -10.74 8.48 15.66
C ARG A 173 -9.37 9.14 15.48
N CYS A 174 -8.63 8.77 14.43
CA CYS A 174 -7.31 9.31 14.12
C CYS A 174 -7.45 10.58 13.26
N TYR A 175 -6.89 11.69 13.74
CA TYR A 175 -6.89 12.97 13.03
C TYR A 175 -5.58 13.27 12.30
N GLY A 176 -4.56 12.46 12.51
CA GLY A 176 -3.25 12.63 11.88
C GLY A 176 -2.15 11.83 12.56
N ILE A 177 -0.96 11.90 11.99
CA ILE A 177 0.22 11.18 12.46
C ILE A 177 1.36 12.16 12.70
N CYS A 178 2.00 12.05 13.86
CA CYS A 178 3.30 12.67 14.14
C CYS A 178 4.39 11.62 13.93
N TYR A 179 5.24 11.81 12.92
CA TYR A 179 6.30 10.87 12.59
C TYR A 179 7.69 11.44 12.87
N LEU A 180 8.36 10.87 13.88
CA LEU A 180 9.77 11.15 14.18
C LEU A 180 10.66 10.28 13.31
N LYS A 181 11.55 10.89 12.58
CA LYS A 181 12.42 10.20 11.63
C LYS A 181 13.84 10.70 11.65
N ASN A 182 14.75 9.83 11.26
CA ASN A 182 16.13 10.22 11.01
C ASN A 182 16.24 11.05 9.72
N ARG A 183 17.25 11.89 9.67
CA ARG A 183 17.62 12.56 8.41
C ARG A 183 17.96 11.50 7.34
N ARG A 184 17.52 11.72 6.10
CA ARG A 184 17.73 10.82 4.94
C ARG A 184 17.03 9.46 5.03
N SER A 185 15.97 9.33 5.81
CA SER A 185 15.14 8.10 5.86
C SER A 185 14.29 7.83 4.61
N GLY A 186 14.31 8.72 3.61
CA GLY A 186 13.45 8.58 2.43
C GLY A 186 11.98 8.99 2.63
N PHE A 187 11.60 9.39 3.84
CA PHE A 187 10.20 9.67 4.20
C PHE A 187 9.52 10.70 3.29
N SER A 188 10.24 11.72 2.83
CA SER A 188 9.65 12.72 1.93
C SER A 188 9.19 12.13 0.59
N PHE A 189 9.91 11.13 0.08
CA PHE A 189 9.47 10.38 -1.11
C PHE A 189 8.26 9.50 -0.80
N MET A 190 8.24 8.84 0.37
CA MET A 190 7.11 8.03 0.80
C MET A 190 5.84 8.88 0.94
N ALA A 191 5.93 10.04 1.58
CA ALA A 191 4.82 10.97 1.76
C ALA A 191 4.34 11.55 0.41
N SER A 192 5.26 11.88 -0.49
CA SER A 192 4.90 12.38 -1.83
C SER A 192 4.22 11.29 -2.66
N SER A 193 4.71 10.06 -2.60
CA SER A 193 4.11 8.91 -3.27
C SER A 193 2.68 8.65 -2.76
N GLU A 194 2.46 8.73 -1.46
CA GLU A 194 1.12 8.59 -0.86
C GLU A 194 0.19 9.69 -1.35
N LEU A 195 0.66 10.94 -1.39
CA LEU A 195 -0.13 12.08 -1.88
C LEU A 195 -0.57 11.84 -3.33
N VAL A 196 0.35 11.41 -4.19
CA VAL A 196 0.04 11.10 -5.61
C VAL A 196 -0.92 9.90 -5.70
N ASN A 197 -0.69 8.85 -4.89
CA ASN A 197 -1.57 7.70 -4.88
C ASN A 197 -3.00 8.11 -4.57
N GLN A 198 -3.21 8.82 -3.47
CA GLN A 198 -4.54 9.27 -3.06
C GLN A 198 -5.18 10.22 -4.08
N ALA A 199 -4.41 11.16 -4.62
CA ALA A 199 -4.91 12.11 -5.62
C ALA A 199 -5.36 11.44 -6.93
N THR A 200 -4.85 10.26 -7.24
CA THR A 200 -5.15 9.55 -8.49
C THR A 200 -6.13 8.40 -8.37
N ILE A 201 -6.44 7.94 -7.13
CA ILE A 201 -7.44 6.90 -6.89
C ILE A 201 -8.73 7.42 -6.24
N THR A 202 -8.73 8.66 -5.76
CA THR A 202 -9.89 9.26 -5.08
C THR A 202 -10.54 10.32 -5.95
N SER A 203 -11.84 10.20 -6.19
CA SER A 203 -12.60 11.24 -6.87
C SER A 203 -12.72 12.49 -5.98
N ASP A 204 -12.52 13.67 -6.56
CA ASP A 204 -12.66 14.99 -5.89
C ASP A 204 -11.76 15.19 -4.66
N GLY A 205 -10.75 14.35 -4.47
CA GLY A 205 -9.78 14.47 -3.39
C GLY A 205 -8.90 15.71 -3.56
N ARG A 206 -8.69 16.46 -2.46
CA ARG A 206 -7.78 17.60 -2.42
C ARG A 206 -6.63 17.31 -1.46
N TYR A 207 -5.43 17.33 -2.00
CA TYR A 207 -4.21 16.98 -1.27
C TYR A 207 -3.22 18.13 -1.37
N GLY A 208 -2.48 18.40 -0.31
CA GLY A 208 -1.55 19.50 -0.25
C GLY A 208 -0.30 19.20 0.55
N VAL A 209 0.76 19.91 0.25
CA VAL A 209 2.02 19.88 0.98
C VAL A 209 2.21 21.22 1.68
N LEU A 210 2.39 21.18 2.99
CA LEU A 210 2.78 22.32 3.79
C LEU A 210 4.25 22.18 4.23
N SER A 211 5.00 23.24 4.15
CA SER A 211 6.40 23.27 4.59
C SER A 211 6.69 24.60 5.30
N LYS A 212 7.92 24.76 5.83
CA LYS A 212 8.36 25.98 6.51
C LYS A 212 8.15 27.23 5.67
N THR A 213 8.42 27.14 4.37
CA THR A 213 8.20 28.24 3.41
C THR A 213 7.45 27.72 2.18
N GLY A 214 6.78 28.63 1.45
CA GLY A 214 6.16 28.30 0.17
C GLY A 214 7.17 27.81 -0.87
N GLY A 215 8.41 28.31 -0.84
CA GLY A 215 9.50 27.85 -1.69
C GLY A 215 9.90 26.40 -1.42
N ASP A 216 9.98 26.02 -0.14
CA ASP A 216 10.28 24.62 0.24
C ASP A 216 9.15 23.68 -0.16
N ALA A 217 7.89 24.09 0.02
CA ALA A 217 6.73 23.31 -0.42
C ALA A 217 6.73 23.13 -1.94
N LYS A 218 6.96 24.20 -2.71
CA LYS A 218 7.10 24.16 -4.17
C LYS A 218 8.22 23.22 -4.61
N LYS A 219 9.40 23.32 -3.97
CA LYS A 219 10.53 22.44 -4.26
C LYS A 219 10.21 20.97 -4.00
N MET A 220 9.55 20.68 -2.88
CA MET A 220 9.13 19.31 -2.60
C MET A 220 8.18 18.79 -3.68
N PHE A 221 7.25 19.63 -4.14
CA PHE A 221 6.32 19.26 -5.20
C PHE A 221 7.06 19.00 -6.53
N THR A 222 7.90 19.90 -6.98
CA THR A 222 8.63 19.76 -8.27
C THR A 222 9.63 18.61 -8.26
N ASP A 223 10.35 18.40 -7.16
CA ASP A 223 11.43 17.43 -7.11
C ASP A 223 10.94 15.99 -6.80
N LYS A 224 9.73 15.83 -6.23
CA LYS A 224 9.29 14.54 -5.68
C LYS A 224 7.89 14.09 -6.10
N VAL A 225 7.03 15.02 -6.49
CA VAL A 225 5.66 14.73 -6.94
C VAL A 225 5.60 14.72 -8.46
N VAL A 226 6.25 15.69 -9.10
CA VAL A 226 6.31 15.83 -10.57
C VAL A 226 7.78 15.96 -10.96
N PRO A 227 8.58 14.90 -10.90
CA PRO A 227 9.98 14.90 -11.30
C PRO A 227 10.14 14.93 -12.82
#